data_3f90d57089ff7756d31f06adc162f770
#
_entry.id   3f90d57089ff7756d31f06adc162f770
#
_cell.length_a   1.000
_cell.length_b   1.000
_cell.length_c   1.000
_cell.angle_alpha   90.00
_cell.angle_beta   90.00
_cell.angle_gamma   90.00
#
_symmetry.space_group_name_H-M   'P 1'
#
loop_
_entity.id
_entity.type
_entity.pdbx_description
1 polymer ?
#
loop_
_entity_poly.entity_id
_entity_poly.type
_entity_poly.pdbx_seq_one_letter_code
_entity_poly.pdbx_strand_id
1 'polypeptide(L)'
;MPLLGVNIDHVATVREARKTNEPDPVWAATLAELGGADGITLHLREDRRHIQERDLHLLSQTVAVPLNLELACAEEVVAIACETRP
;
A
#
# COMPACT_ATOMS: atom_id res chain seq x y z
N MET A 1 -4.04 16.99 -18.33
CA MET A 1 -4.93 16.32 -17.32
C MET A 1 -4.15 16.02 -16.07
N PRO A 2 -4.63 16.47 -14.91
CA PRO A 2 -3.98 16.09 -13.66
C PRO A 2 -4.14 14.60 -13.41
N LEU A 3 -3.10 13.98 -12.84
CA LEU A 3 -3.14 12.58 -12.43
C LEU A 3 -3.63 12.48 -10.98
N LEU A 4 -4.41 11.47 -10.70
CA LEU A 4 -4.91 11.18 -9.36
C LEU A 4 -4.11 10.05 -8.72
N GLY A 5 -3.31 10.39 -7.72
CA GLY A 5 -2.66 9.40 -6.87
C GLY A 5 -3.48 9.21 -5.60
N VAL A 6 -3.76 7.97 -5.23
CA VAL A 6 -4.54 7.65 -4.03
C VAL A 6 -3.66 6.96 -3.01
N ASN A 7 -3.57 7.54 -1.81
CA ASN A 7 -2.87 6.94 -0.69
C ASN A 7 -3.81 6.03 0.09
N ILE A 8 -3.40 4.79 0.33
CA ILE A 8 -4.21 3.79 1.03
C ILE A 8 -3.71 3.45 2.44
N ASP A 9 -2.71 4.16 2.94
CA ASP A 9 -2.12 3.88 4.26
C ASP A 9 -3.15 3.86 5.38
N HIS A 10 -4.06 4.83 5.38
CA HIS A 10 -5.01 4.97 6.49
C HIS A 10 -6.12 3.92 6.49
N VAL A 11 -6.35 3.25 5.39
CA VAL A 11 -7.22 2.04 5.38
C VAL A 11 -6.57 0.97 6.25
N ALA A 12 -5.27 0.77 6.09
CA ALA A 12 -4.52 -0.16 6.93
C ALA A 12 -4.46 0.32 8.38
N THR A 13 -4.40 1.63 8.63
CA THR A 13 -4.43 2.19 9.98
C THR A 13 -5.72 1.78 10.71
N VAL A 14 -6.86 1.87 10.04
CA VAL A 14 -8.15 1.46 10.62
C VAL A 14 -8.17 -0.03 10.91
N ARG A 15 -7.68 -0.85 9.98
CA ARG A 15 -7.59 -2.30 10.17
C ARG A 15 -6.75 -2.65 11.40
N GLU A 16 -5.57 -2.05 11.52
CA GLU A 16 -4.68 -2.33 12.63
C GLU A 16 -5.26 -1.86 13.97
N ALA A 17 -5.95 -0.72 13.98
CA ALA A 17 -6.62 -0.22 15.17
C ALA A 17 -7.73 -1.18 15.64
N ARG A 18 -8.41 -1.82 14.69
CA ARG A 18 -9.47 -2.80 14.98
C ARG A 18 -8.91 -4.18 15.31
N LYS A 19 -7.65 -4.45 15.02
CA LYS A 19 -7.00 -5.76 15.19
C LYS A 19 -7.77 -6.87 14.47
N THR A 20 -8.18 -6.57 13.23
CA THR A 20 -8.94 -7.50 12.37
C THR A 20 -8.29 -7.59 11.00
N ASN A 21 -8.94 -8.30 10.07
CA ASN A 21 -8.51 -8.40 8.68
C ASN A 21 -9.09 -7.32 7.78
N GLU A 22 -10.03 -6.53 8.28
CA GLU A 22 -10.72 -5.51 7.50
C GLU A 22 -10.72 -4.16 8.23
N PRO A 23 -10.74 -3.04 7.50
CA PRO A 23 -10.74 -2.93 6.04
C PRO A 23 -9.41 -3.36 5.41
N ASP A 24 -9.47 -3.95 4.22
CA ASP A 24 -8.29 -4.43 3.52
C ASP A 24 -7.80 -3.37 2.52
N PRO A 25 -6.54 -2.89 2.62
CA PRO A 25 -5.98 -1.94 1.66
C PRO A 25 -6.00 -2.45 0.21
N VAL A 26 -5.88 -3.75 0.01
CA VAL A 26 -5.93 -4.37 -1.34
C VAL A 26 -7.30 -4.12 -1.96
N TRP A 27 -8.36 -4.29 -1.20
CA TRP A 27 -9.72 -4.01 -1.64
C TRP A 27 -9.92 -2.52 -1.92
N ALA A 28 -9.41 -1.67 -1.04
CA ALA A 28 -9.48 -0.22 -1.22
C ALA A 28 -8.77 0.23 -2.49
N ALA A 29 -7.61 -0.34 -2.81
CA ALA A 29 -6.88 -0.04 -4.03
C ALA A 29 -7.69 -0.40 -5.27
N THR A 30 -8.35 -1.55 -5.27
CA THR A 30 -9.23 -1.96 -6.35
C THR A 30 -10.38 -0.96 -6.55
N LEU A 31 -11.00 -0.52 -5.48
CA LEU A 31 -12.06 0.48 -5.54
C LEU A 31 -11.53 1.83 -6.05
N ALA A 32 -10.34 2.22 -5.63
CA ALA A 32 -9.72 3.45 -6.12
C ALA A 32 -9.46 3.40 -7.62
N GLU A 33 -8.97 2.27 -8.15
CA GLU A 33 -8.78 2.09 -9.59
C GLU A 33 -10.09 2.18 -10.35
N LEU A 34 -11.14 1.54 -9.84
CA LEU A 34 -12.49 1.61 -10.43
C LEU A 34 -13.02 3.05 -10.43
N GLY A 35 -12.64 3.85 -9.43
CA GLY A 35 -13.00 5.26 -9.34
C GLY A 35 -12.14 6.19 -10.18
N GLY A 36 -11.14 5.67 -10.90
CA GLY A 36 -10.33 6.45 -11.81
C GLY A 36 -8.95 6.86 -11.29
N ALA A 37 -8.44 6.20 -10.25
CA ALA A 37 -7.09 6.49 -9.77
C ALA A 37 -6.04 6.18 -10.83
N ASP A 38 -5.07 7.08 -10.99
CA ASP A 38 -3.96 6.91 -11.93
C ASP A 38 -2.74 6.23 -11.29
N GLY A 39 -2.70 6.19 -9.97
CA GLY A 39 -1.65 5.53 -9.21
C GLY A 39 -2.08 5.28 -7.77
N ILE A 40 -1.45 4.33 -7.13
CA ILE A 40 -1.69 3.98 -5.73
C ILE A 40 -0.39 4.24 -4.96
N THR A 41 -0.49 4.96 -3.85
CA THR A 41 0.65 5.28 -2.99
C THR A 41 0.48 4.61 -1.63
N LEU A 42 1.55 4.03 -1.13
CA LEU A 42 1.58 3.44 0.21
C LEU A 42 2.97 3.65 0.82
N HIS A 43 3.03 3.59 2.14
CA HIS A 43 4.26 3.74 2.90
C HIS A 43 4.47 2.53 3.80
N LEU A 44 5.58 1.82 3.63
CA LEU A 44 5.97 0.75 4.52
C LEU A 44 6.88 1.32 5.61
N ARG A 45 6.30 1.50 6.80
CA ARG A 45 7.03 2.04 7.95
C ARG A 45 7.82 0.95 8.65
N GLU A 46 8.94 1.32 9.23
CA GLU A 46 9.77 0.41 10.02
C GLU A 46 8.97 -0.22 11.18
N ASP A 47 8.09 0.56 11.82
CA ASP A 47 7.29 0.09 12.96
C ASP A 47 6.02 -0.68 12.58
N ARG A 48 5.71 -0.76 11.30
CA ARG A 48 4.53 -1.50 10.78
C ARG A 48 3.21 -1.09 11.44
N ARG A 49 3.03 0.21 11.69
CA ARG A 49 1.80 0.68 12.36
C ARG A 49 0.55 0.62 11.46
N HIS A 50 0.72 0.52 10.16
CA HIS A 50 -0.41 0.41 9.22
C HIS A 50 -0.15 -0.62 8.12
N ILE A 51 0.51 -0.26 7.02
CA ILE A 51 0.81 -1.20 5.94
C ILE A 51 1.75 -2.31 6.45
N GLN A 52 1.41 -3.53 6.12
CA GLN A 52 2.19 -4.73 6.43
C GLN A 52 2.86 -5.26 5.16
N GLU A 53 3.84 -6.12 5.31
CA GLU A 53 4.53 -6.77 4.18
C GLU A 53 3.55 -7.54 3.29
N ARG A 54 2.56 -8.18 3.90
CA ARG A 54 1.48 -8.87 3.21
C ARG A 54 0.72 -7.93 2.28
N ASP A 55 0.43 -6.71 2.73
CA ASP A 55 -0.28 -5.70 1.93
C ASP A 55 0.54 -5.32 0.70
N LEU A 56 1.82 -5.02 0.90
CA LEU A 56 2.72 -4.65 -0.19
C LEU A 56 2.83 -5.77 -1.22
N HIS A 57 3.02 -6.99 -0.75
CA HIS A 57 3.16 -8.15 -1.62
C HIS A 57 1.91 -8.38 -2.48
N LEU A 58 0.72 -8.33 -1.89
CA LEU A 58 -0.53 -8.52 -2.62
C LEU A 58 -0.81 -7.34 -3.56
N LEU A 59 -0.55 -6.12 -3.13
CA LEU A 59 -0.74 -4.94 -3.97
C LEU A 59 0.16 -4.98 -5.19
N SER A 60 1.41 -5.42 -5.05
CA SER A 60 2.32 -5.52 -6.18
C SER A 60 1.84 -6.48 -7.25
N GLN A 61 1.00 -7.46 -6.88
CA GLN A 61 0.45 -8.44 -7.79
C GLN A 61 -0.92 -8.06 -8.35
N THR A 62 -1.68 -7.23 -7.65
CA THR A 62 -3.09 -6.97 -7.98
C THR A 62 -3.35 -5.59 -8.57
N VAL A 63 -2.53 -4.60 -8.24
CA VAL A 63 -2.71 -3.22 -8.72
C VAL A 63 -2.31 -3.12 -10.19
N ALA A 64 -3.21 -2.61 -11.03
CA ALA A 64 -2.97 -2.45 -12.47
C ALA A 64 -2.30 -1.11 -12.81
N VAL A 65 -2.45 -0.11 -11.95
CA VAL A 65 -1.82 1.21 -12.11
C VAL A 65 -0.46 1.24 -11.40
N PRO A 66 0.40 2.24 -11.65
CA PRO A 66 1.68 2.33 -10.94
C PRO A 66 1.52 2.34 -9.42
N LEU A 67 2.32 1.53 -8.75
CA LEU A 67 2.36 1.45 -7.30
C LEU A 67 3.57 2.22 -6.80
N ASN A 68 3.32 3.33 -6.10
CA ASN A 68 4.35 4.21 -5.57
C ASN A 68 4.61 3.86 -4.10
N LEU A 69 5.77 3.24 -3.83
CA LEU A 69 6.15 2.83 -2.49
C LEU A 69 7.09 3.85 -1.85
N GLU A 70 6.65 4.42 -0.73
CA GLU A 70 7.48 5.27 0.11
C GLU A 70 8.11 4.40 1.21
N LEU A 71 9.39 4.63 1.48
CA LEU A 71 10.17 3.78 2.39
C LEU A 71 10.77 4.56 3.54
N ALA A 72 10.84 3.91 4.72
CA ALA A 72 11.79 4.30 5.75
C ALA A 72 13.19 3.84 5.30
N CYS A 73 14.23 4.57 5.74
CA CYS A 73 15.62 4.24 5.38
C CYS A 73 16.20 3.12 6.26
N ALA A 74 15.41 2.12 6.61
CA ALA A 74 15.85 0.95 7.35
C ALA A 74 16.25 -0.14 6.36
N GLU A 75 17.36 -0.81 6.61
CA GLU A 75 17.88 -1.86 5.75
C GLU A 75 16.85 -2.95 5.47
N GLU A 76 16.12 -3.37 6.49
CA GLU A 76 15.07 -4.37 6.38
C GLU A 76 13.97 -3.95 5.40
N VAL A 77 13.51 -2.71 5.51
CA VAL A 77 12.43 -2.18 4.65
C VAL A 77 12.91 -2.06 3.21
N VAL A 78 14.14 -1.60 3.00
CA VAL A 78 14.73 -1.49 1.67
C VAL A 78 14.86 -2.88 1.03
N ALA A 79 15.30 -3.87 1.79
CA ALA A 79 15.42 -5.25 1.31
C ALA A 79 14.06 -5.80 0.85
N ILE A 80 13.01 -5.57 1.63
CA ILE A 80 11.64 -5.99 1.29
C ILE A 80 11.19 -5.33 0.00
N ALA A 81 11.43 -4.03 -0.16
CA ALA A 81 11.05 -3.30 -1.36
C ALA A 81 11.77 -3.84 -2.60
N CYS A 82 13.07 -4.12 -2.49
CA CYS A 82 13.86 -4.69 -3.58
C CYS A 82 13.35 -6.08 -3.98
N GLU A 83 12.95 -6.88 -3.01
CA GLU A 83 12.41 -8.22 -3.22
C GLU A 83 11.04 -8.16 -3.90
N THR A 84 10.18 -7.24 -3.49
CA THR A 84 8.82 -7.10 -4.01
C THR A 84 8.78 -6.40 -5.37
N ARG A 85 9.69 -5.46 -5.62
CA ARG A 85 9.81 -4.72 -6.88
C ARG A 85 8.51 -4.03 -7.33
N PRO A 86 7.90 -3.20 -6.46
CA PRO A 86 6.69 -2.47 -6.83
C PRO A 86 6.90 -1.42 -7.92
#